data_cd88ff92f07e112a2d87957c04a9a3b6
#
_entry.id   cd88ff92f07e112a2d87957c04a9a3b6
#
_cell.length_a   1.000
_cell.length_b   1.000
_cell.length_c   1.000
_cell.angle_alpha   90.00
_cell.angle_beta   90.00
_cell.angle_gamma   90.00
#
_symmetry.space_group_name_H-M   'P 1'
#
loop_
_entity.id
_entity.type
_entity.pdbx_description
1 polymer ?
#
loop_
_entity_poly.entity_id
_entity_poly.type
_entity_poly.pdbx_seq_one_letter_code
_entity_poly.pdbx_strand_id
1 'polypeptide(L)'
;MVGPLPMATEISPAEVGEAEGCIQCQRGSKLVLFVTGKCHWGCDYCPLSDNRRETPDMFANERRCNDWDEVIEEARAMNATGTGITGGDPMLDMEKSLEAVKQLKAAFGPQHHIHLYTSIPFNPVHSKQFADAGLDEIRFHLLDGKLSRYLEVIDECSNLGIDVGIELPCEPDRSNDLFALLDEMNGTSVKFLNL
;
A
#
# COMPACT_ATOMS: atom_id res chain seq x y z
N MET A 1 -5.46 -19.10 38.34
CA MET A 1 -4.05 -18.62 38.28
C MET A 1 -3.65 -18.72 36.83
N VAL A 2 -3.59 -17.59 36.16
CA VAL A 2 -3.11 -17.48 34.77
C VAL A 2 -1.59 -17.49 34.88
N GLY A 3 -0.94 -18.49 34.27
CA GLY A 3 0.52 -18.55 34.23
C GLY A 3 1.09 -17.34 33.45
N PRO A 4 2.37 -16.99 33.68
CA PRO A 4 3.00 -15.89 32.93
C PRO A 4 3.00 -16.24 31.44
N LEU A 5 2.60 -15.25 30.63
CA LEU A 5 2.74 -15.31 29.17
C LEU A 5 4.21 -15.62 28.82
N PRO A 6 4.48 -16.46 27.81
CA PRO A 6 5.84 -16.64 27.35
C PRO A 6 6.42 -15.27 26.96
N MET A 7 7.60 -14.97 27.50
CA MET A 7 8.34 -13.78 27.10
C MET A 7 8.60 -13.86 25.60
N ALA A 8 8.16 -12.84 24.86
CA ALA A 8 8.51 -12.69 23.47
C ALA A 8 10.05 -12.79 23.38
N THR A 9 10.53 -13.73 22.60
CA THR A 9 11.94 -13.75 22.18
C THR A 9 12.19 -12.41 21.49
N GLU A 10 13.13 -11.62 22.03
CA GLU A 10 13.57 -10.40 21.39
C GLU A 10 14.09 -10.76 19.99
N ILE A 11 13.28 -10.48 18.97
CA ILE A 11 13.72 -10.60 17.59
C ILE A 11 14.69 -9.45 17.35
N SER A 12 15.92 -9.79 16.98
CA SER A 12 16.95 -8.78 16.71
C SER A 12 16.48 -7.89 15.55
N PRO A 13 16.64 -6.55 15.65
CA PRO A 13 16.25 -5.62 14.58
C PRO A 13 16.88 -5.90 13.20
N ALA A 14 17.90 -6.73 13.14
CA ALA A 14 18.59 -7.14 11.92
C ALA A 14 17.87 -8.30 11.18
N GLU A 15 16.88 -8.95 11.80
CA GLU A 15 16.18 -10.11 11.23
C GLU A 15 14.78 -9.77 10.70
N VAL A 16 14.27 -8.57 11.00
CA VAL A 16 13.01 -8.08 10.47
C VAL A 16 13.31 -6.97 9.47
N GLY A 17 13.34 -7.32 8.20
CA GLY A 17 13.45 -6.32 7.12
C GLY A 17 12.18 -5.48 7.08
N GLU A 18 12.26 -4.21 7.49
CA GLU A 18 11.16 -3.27 7.26
C GLU A 18 10.99 -3.03 5.75
N ALA A 19 9.74 -2.93 5.28
CA ALA A 19 9.45 -2.55 3.91
C ALA A 19 10.04 -1.15 3.60
N GLU A 20 10.64 -0.99 2.42
CA GLU A 20 11.26 0.29 2.02
C GLU A 20 10.25 1.46 2.14
N GLY A 21 8.99 1.22 1.76
CA GLY A 21 7.92 2.19 1.94
C GLY A 21 7.73 2.64 3.39
N CYS A 22 7.85 1.73 4.38
CA CYS A 22 7.74 2.06 5.80
C CYS A 22 8.94 2.89 6.28
N ILE A 23 10.16 2.51 5.88
CA ILE A 23 11.39 3.25 6.21
C ILE A 23 11.29 4.71 5.74
N GLN A 24 10.81 4.94 4.52
CA GLN A 24 10.65 6.28 3.97
C GLN A 24 9.53 7.07 4.67
N CYS A 25 8.42 6.41 5.06
CA CYS A 25 7.36 7.03 5.86
C CYS A 25 7.88 7.50 7.22
N GLN A 26 8.66 6.68 7.93
CA GLN A 26 9.26 7.05 9.22
C GLN A 26 10.20 8.25 9.12
N ARG A 27 10.89 8.39 7.97
CA ARG A 27 11.77 9.52 7.68
C ARG A 27 11.04 10.80 7.27
N GLY A 28 9.71 10.73 7.08
CA GLY A 28 8.92 11.85 6.57
C GLY A 28 9.25 12.22 5.12
N SER A 29 9.84 11.29 4.36
CA SER A 29 10.30 11.53 2.98
C SER A 29 9.38 10.91 1.92
N LYS A 30 8.16 10.52 2.30
CA LYS A 30 7.20 9.89 1.41
C LYS A 30 6.01 10.78 1.16
N LEU A 31 5.77 11.12 -0.12
CA LEU A 31 4.56 11.80 -0.54
C LEU A 31 3.35 10.87 -0.37
N VAL A 32 2.25 11.37 0.16
CA VAL A 32 0.96 10.69 0.14
C VAL A 32 0.15 11.22 -1.03
N LEU A 33 -0.05 10.39 -2.05
CA LEU A 33 -0.82 10.75 -3.24
C LEU A 33 -2.19 10.07 -3.23
N PHE A 34 -3.22 10.87 -2.96
CA PHE A 34 -4.60 10.48 -3.06
C PHE A 34 -5.07 10.66 -4.51
N VAL A 35 -5.43 9.58 -5.19
CA VAL A 35 -5.79 9.62 -6.62
C VAL A 35 -7.30 9.66 -6.87
N THR A 36 -8.11 9.12 -5.95
CA THR A 36 -9.58 9.03 -6.09
C THR A 36 -10.25 8.79 -4.74
N GLY A 37 -11.45 9.33 -4.56
CA GLY A 37 -12.28 9.05 -3.39
C GLY A 37 -13.19 7.84 -3.55
N LYS A 38 -13.24 7.23 -4.74
CA LYS A 38 -14.08 6.05 -5.00
C LYS A 38 -13.64 4.89 -4.13
N CYS A 39 -14.61 4.23 -3.48
CA CYS A 39 -14.38 3.03 -2.69
C CYS A 39 -15.66 2.20 -2.63
N HIS A 40 -15.52 0.86 -2.71
CA HIS A 40 -16.67 -0.06 -2.57
C HIS A 40 -16.96 -0.44 -1.11
N TRP A 41 -16.10 0.00 -0.17
CA TRP A 41 -16.16 -0.40 1.23
C TRP A 41 -16.56 0.76 2.14
N GLY A 42 -17.21 0.43 3.24
CA GLY A 42 -17.58 1.35 4.30
C GLY A 42 -16.92 0.96 5.63
N CYS A 43 -15.57 0.99 5.68
CA CYS A 43 -14.84 0.60 6.88
C CYS A 43 -15.07 1.61 8.01
N ASP A 44 -15.38 1.14 9.22
CA ASP A 44 -15.64 1.99 10.38
C ASP A 44 -14.41 2.82 10.79
N TYR A 45 -13.22 2.31 10.52
CA TYR A 45 -11.93 2.98 10.78
C TYR A 45 -11.42 3.83 9.60
N CYS A 46 -12.21 4.00 8.54
CA CYS A 46 -11.79 4.72 7.34
C CYS A 46 -11.43 6.19 7.66
N PRO A 47 -10.19 6.64 7.39
CA PRO A 47 -9.76 7.98 7.74
C PRO A 47 -10.25 9.04 6.75
N LEU A 48 -10.96 8.66 5.68
CA LEU A 48 -11.42 9.62 4.67
C LEU A 48 -12.48 10.55 5.23
N SER A 49 -12.22 11.85 5.11
CA SER A 49 -13.24 12.87 5.37
C SER A 49 -14.39 12.79 4.35
N ASP A 50 -15.57 13.27 4.73
CA ASP A 50 -16.73 13.26 3.84
C ASP A 50 -16.47 14.01 2.53
N ASN A 51 -15.65 15.07 2.56
CA ASN A 51 -15.28 15.86 1.38
C ASN A 51 -14.38 15.10 0.40
N ARG A 52 -13.71 14.03 0.86
CA ARG A 52 -12.85 13.19 0.02
C ARG A 52 -13.53 11.90 -0.45
N ARG A 53 -14.70 11.58 0.09
CA ARG A 53 -15.48 10.43 -0.36
C ARG A 53 -16.04 10.69 -1.76
N GLU A 54 -15.94 9.70 -2.65
CA GLU A 54 -16.44 9.74 -4.04
C GLU A 54 -15.88 10.87 -4.92
N THR A 55 -14.92 11.68 -4.43
CA THR A 55 -14.33 12.74 -5.25
C THR A 55 -13.42 12.17 -6.34
N PRO A 56 -13.45 12.73 -7.56
CA PRO A 56 -12.48 12.41 -8.59
C PRO A 56 -11.17 13.19 -8.45
N ASP A 57 -11.10 14.12 -7.48
CA ASP A 57 -9.96 15.02 -7.30
C ASP A 57 -8.72 14.26 -6.81
N MET A 58 -7.55 14.79 -7.14
CA MET A 58 -6.27 14.35 -6.61
C MET A 58 -5.81 15.26 -5.47
N PHE A 59 -5.10 14.66 -4.51
CA PHE A 59 -4.43 15.42 -3.45
C PHE A 59 -3.01 14.86 -3.25
N ALA A 60 -2.05 15.76 -3.27
CA ALA A 60 -0.68 15.48 -2.87
C ALA A 60 -0.52 15.97 -1.43
N ASN A 61 -0.37 15.07 -0.47
CA ASN A 61 -0.57 15.35 0.94
C ASN A 61 -1.95 15.99 1.18
N GLU A 62 -2.01 17.25 1.67
CA GLU A 62 -3.27 17.98 1.85
C GLU A 62 -3.59 18.95 0.70
N ARG A 63 -2.66 19.15 -0.24
CA ARG A 63 -2.84 20.04 -1.40
C ARG A 63 -3.71 19.35 -2.45
N ARG A 64 -4.85 19.97 -2.80
CA ARG A 64 -5.61 19.57 -3.98
C ARG A 64 -4.82 19.90 -5.24
N CYS A 65 -4.67 18.93 -6.13
CA CYS A 65 -3.93 19.07 -7.38
C CYS A 65 -4.87 18.91 -8.57
N ASN A 66 -4.74 19.79 -9.56
CA ASN A 66 -5.54 19.77 -10.78
C ASN A 66 -4.84 18.97 -11.89
N ASP A 67 -3.53 18.87 -11.83
CA ASP A 67 -2.69 18.18 -12.80
C ASP A 67 -1.47 17.52 -12.14
N TRP A 68 -0.67 16.82 -12.94
CA TRP A 68 0.51 16.11 -12.46
C TRP A 68 1.67 17.06 -12.12
N ASP A 69 1.75 18.22 -12.73
CA ASP A 69 2.79 19.21 -12.43
C ASP A 69 2.67 19.70 -10.99
N GLU A 70 1.44 19.95 -10.52
CA GLU A 70 1.18 20.31 -9.11
C GLU A 70 1.53 19.19 -8.12
N VAL A 71 1.31 17.91 -8.49
CA VAL A 71 1.74 16.75 -7.69
C VAL A 71 3.26 16.69 -7.61
N ILE A 72 3.94 16.88 -8.73
CA ILE A 72 5.41 16.85 -8.81
C ILE A 72 6.02 18.04 -8.04
N GLU A 73 5.41 19.21 -8.10
CA GLU A 73 5.83 20.38 -7.30
C GLU A 73 5.76 20.07 -5.80
N GLU A 74 4.66 19.49 -5.32
CA GLU A 74 4.51 19.13 -3.91
C GLU A 74 5.54 18.10 -3.48
N ALA A 75 5.78 17.07 -4.30
CA ALA A 75 6.81 16.06 -4.04
C ALA A 75 8.21 16.69 -3.95
N ARG A 76 8.53 17.65 -4.83
CA ARG A 76 9.80 18.40 -4.80
C ARG A 76 9.92 19.28 -3.57
N ALA A 77 8.84 19.98 -3.19
CA ALA A 77 8.83 20.88 -2.04
C ALA A 77 9.17 20.16 -0.73
N MET A 78 8.75 18.91 -0.57
CA MET A 78 9.06 18.11 0.61
C MET A 78 10.32 17.24 0.46
N ASN A 79 11.02 17.31 -0.68
CA ASN A 79 12.14 16.42 -1.02
C ASN A 79 11.76 14.93 -0.93
N ALA A 80 10.63 14.56 -1.49
CA ALA A 80 10.13 13.20 -1.45
C ALA A 80 11.10 12.22 -2.13
N THR A 81 11.45 11.15 -1.45
CA THR A 81 12.25 10.02 -1.99
C THR A 81 11.36 8.90 -2.50
N GLY A 82 10.06 8.98 -2.23
CA GLY A 82 9.06 8.03 -2.70
C GLY A 82 7.64 8.56 -2.54
N THR A 83 6.67 7.78 -3.04
CA THR A 83 5.25 8.09 -3.00
C THR A 83 4.44 6.88 -2.59
N GLY A 84 3.46 7.07 -1.70
CA GLY A 84 2.39 6.11 -1.43
C GLY A 84 1.14 6.54 -2.19
N ILE A 85 0.69 5.73 -3.16
CA ILE A 85 -0.55 5.95 -3.89
C ILE A 85 -1.70 5.36 -3.07
N THR A 86 -2.64 6.22 -2.71
CA THR A 86 -3.79 5.89 -1.86
C THR A 86 -5.06 6.58 -2.39
N GLY A 87 -6.13 6.47 -1.63
CA GLY A 87 -7.42 7.08 -1.97
C GLY A 87 -8.55 6.45 -1.18
N GLY A 88 -9.72 6.33 -1.80
CA GLY A 88 -10.71 5.33 -1.44
C GLY A 88 -10.12 3.96 -1.74
N ASP A 89 -10.17 3.55 -3.00
CA ASP A 89 -9.36 2.44 -3.51
C ASP A 89 -8.79 2.82 -4.88
N PRO A 90 -7.45 2.96 -5.00
CA PRO A 90 -6.79 3.36 -6.24
C PRO A 90 -7.10 2.48 -7.45
N MET A 91 -7.41 1.19 -7.25
CA MET A 91 -7.76 0.28 -8.34
C MET A 91 -9.15 0.54 -8.93
N LEU A 92 -10.01 1.36 -8.28
CA LEU A 92 -11.26 1.85 -8.88
C LEU A 92 -11.06 3.00 -9.87
N ASP A 93 -9.84 3.56 -9.92
CA ASP A 93 -9.38 4.49 -10.96
C ASP A 93 -7.98 4.04 -11.42
N MET A 94 -7.93 2.82 -11.93
CA MET A 94 -6.67 2.15 -12.30
C MET A 94 -5.87 2.95 -13.33
N GLU A 95 -6.55 3.57 -14.31
CA GLU A 95 -5.87 4.37 -15.35
C GLU A 95 -5.13 5.54 -14.72
N LYS A 96 -5.77 6.26 -13.78
CA LYS A 96 -5.14 7.36 -13.05
C LYS A 96 -4.01 6.88 -12.14
N SER A 97 -4.19 5.75 -11.47
CA SER A 97 -3.16 5.15 -10.62
C SER A 97 -1.94 4.71 -11.43
N LEU A 98 -2.14 4.13 -12.61
CA LEU A 98 -1.07 3.76 -13.53
C LEU A 98 -0.35 5.00 -14.08
N GLU A 99 -1.11 6.04 -14.42
CA GLU A 99 -0.54 7.31 -14.88
C GLU A 99 0.27 7.98 -13.77
N ALA A 100 -0.18 7.92 -12.52
CA ALA A 100 0.57 8.41 -11.36
C ALA A 100 1.97 7.78 -11.27
N VAL A 101 2.05 6.44 -11.40
CA VAL A 101 3.34 5.74 -11.39
C VAL A 101 4.25 6.24 -12.51
N LYS A 102 3.73 6.36 -13.73
CA LYS A 102 4.51 6.82 -14.90
C LYS A 102 5.02 8.24 -14.72
N GLN A 103 4.16 9.17 -14.28
CA GLN A 103 4.53 10.58 -14.09
C GLN A 103 5.59 10.75 -12.99
N LEU A 104 5.43 10.04 -11.88
CA LEU A 104 6.38 10.08 -10.78
C LEU A 104 7.74 9.48 -11.18
N LYS A 105 7.76 8.32 -11.87
CA LYS A 105 9.01 7.73 -12.37
C LYS A 105 9.67 8.60 -13.44
N ALA A 106 8.91 9.24 -14.31
CA ALA A 106 9.44 10.18 -15.30
C ALA A 106 10.08 11.42 -14.65
N ALA A 107 9.47 11.95 -13.57
CA ALA A 107 9.92 13.16 -12.91
C ALA A 107 11.12 12.95 -11.97
N PHE A 108 11.21 11.78 -11.30
CA PHE A 108 12.17 11.52 -10.23
C PHE A 108 13.13 10.35 -10.50
N GLY A 109 12.89 9.59 -11.57
CA GLY A 109 13.69 8.43 -11.95
C GLY A 109 13.33 7.15 -11.21
N PRO A 110 14.01 6.04 -11.55
CA PRO A 110 13.67 4.71 -11.06
C PRO A 110 13.89 4.52 -9.55
N GLN A 111 14.70 5.36 -8.92
CA GLN A 111 14.98 5.28 -7.48
C GLN A 111 13.89 5.87 -6.60
N HIS A 112 12.92 6.59 -7.17
CA HIS A 112 11.77 7.10 -6.43
C HIS A 112 10.84 5.94 -6.12
N HIS A 113 10.83 5.47 -4.88
CA HIS A 113 10.07 4.30 -4.47
C HIS A 113 8.56 4.58 -4.46
N ILE A 114 7.79 3.78 -5.18
CA ILE A 114 6.33 3.94 -5.26
C ILE A 114 5.64 2.69 -4.73
N HIS A 115 4.78 2.86 -3.73
CA HIS A 115 3.86 1.81 -3.33
C HIS A 115 2.40 2.19 -3.58
N LEU A 116 1.56 1.20 -3.76
CA LEU A 116 0.13 1.34 -3.99
C LEU A 116 -0.66 0.51 -2.99
N TYR A 117 -1.70 1.10 -2.39
CA TYR A 117 -2.66 0.40 -1.52
C TYR A 117 -3.89 -0.01 -2.31
N THR A 118 -4.40 -1.22 -2.06
CA THR A 118 -5.70 -1.65 -2.58
C THR A 118 -6.32 -2.75 -1.73
N SER A 119 -7.65 -2.77 -1.69
CA SER A 119 -8.44 -3.87 -1.11
C SER A 119 -8.99 -4.82 -2.19
N ILE A 120 -8.67 -4.57 -3.46
CA ILE A 120 -9.24 -5.28 -4.59
C ILE A 120 -8.27 -6.35 -5.10
N PRO A 121 -8.65 -7.64 -5.10
CA PRO A 121 -7.92 -8.67 -5.82
C PRO A 121 -8.19 -8.52 -7.33
N PHE A 122 -7.44 -7.65 -7.97
CA PHE A 122 -7.60 -7.34 -9.38
C PHE A 122 -7.05 -8.44 -10.30
N ASN A 123 -7.38 -8.35 -11.59
CA ASN A 123 -6.90 -9.34 -12.56
C ASN A 123 -5.37 -9.25 -12.72
N PRO A 124 -4.64 -10.37 -12.58
CA PRO A 124 -3.17 -10.40 -12.68
C PRO A 124 -2.58 -9.78 -13.95
N VAL A 125 -3.33 -9.73 -15.05
CA VAL A 125 -2.89 -9.06 -16.29
C VAL A 125 -2.52 -7.58 -16.07
N HIS A 126 -3.10 -6.93 -15.07
CA HIS A 126 -2.80 -5.54 -14.73
C HIS A 126 -1.48 -5.39 -13.95
N SER A 127 -1.02 -6.46 -13.29
CA SER A 127 0.27 -6.46 -12.58
C SER A 127 1.41 -6.10 -13.52
N LYS A 128 1.39 -6.65 -14.75
CA LYS A 128 2.40 -6.32 -15.76
C LYS A 128 2.39 -4.84 -16.13
N GLN A 129 1.24 -4.20 -16.25
CA GLN A 129 1.16 -2.77 -16.57
C GLN A 129 1.80 -1.91 -15.48
N PHE A 130 1.57 -2.25 -14.21
CA PHE A 130 2.19 -1.57 -13.07
C PHE A 130 3.70 -1.84 -12.97
N ALA A 131 4.12 -3.08 -13.21
CA ALA A 131 5.54 -3.43 -13.26
C ALA A 131 6.28 -2.67 -14.37
N ASP A 132 5.72 -2.66 -15.58
CA ASP A 132 6.28 -1.94 -16.74
C ASP A 132 6.33 -0.41 -16.50
N ALA A 133 5.40 0.13 -15.70
CA ALA A 133 5.40 1.53 -15.28
C ALA A 133 6.41 1.83 -14.17
N GLY A 134 6.90 0.80 -13.46
CA GLY A 134 7.91 0.91 -12.42
C GLY A 134 7.35 0.95 -10.99
N LEU A 135 6.16 0.36 -10.73
CA LEU A 135 5.67 0.19 -9.36
C LEU A 135 6.63 -0.71 -8.57
N ASP A 136 7.05 -0.28 -7.39
CA ASP A 136 8.02 -1.01 -6.58
C ASP A 136 7.36 -1.93 -5.55
N GLU A 137 6.22 -1.51 -4.98
CA GLU A 137 5.57 -2.22 -3.88
C GLU A 137 4.04 -2.10 -3.99
N ILE A 138 3.33 -3.18 -3.65
CA ILE A 138 1.87 -3.17 -3.52
C ILE A 138 1.46 -3.72 -2.16
N ARG A 139 0.44 -3.11 -1.55
CA ARG A 139 -0.11 -3.49 -0.25
C ARG A 139 -1.58 -3.83 -0.38
N PHE A 140 -1.91 -5.07 -0.07
CA PHE A 140 -3.29 -5.52 -0.06
C PHE A 140 -3.90 -5.37 1.33
N HIS A 141 -5.09 -4.76 1.36
CA HIS A 141 -5.93 -4.66 2.54
C HIS A 141 -7.01 -5.74 2.48
N LEU A 142 -6.86 -6.81 3.26
CA LEU A 142 -7.73 -7.99 3.21
C LEU A 142 -9.00 -7.77 4.03
N LEU A 143 -9.95 -6.98 3.52
CA LEU A 143 -11.17 -6.60 4.25
C LEU A 143 -12.06 -7.78 4.67
N ASP A 144 -12.04 -8.87 3.92
CA ASP A 144 -12.77 -10.10 4.26
C ASP A 144 -11.90 -11.17 4.95
N GLY A 145 -10.62 -10.84 5.23
CA GLY A 145 -9.66 -11.73 5.88
C GLY A 145 -9.28 -12.97 5.06
N LYS A 146 -9.59 -13.02 3.76
CA LYS A 146 -9.37 -14.21 2.92
C LYS A 146 -8.18 -14.05 1.99
N LEU A 147 -7.00 -14.42 2.45
CA LEU A 147 -5.77 -14.39 1.66
C LEU A 147 -5.90 -15.16 0.33
N SER A 148 -6.62 -16.29 0.35
CA SER A 148 -6.80 -17.15 -0.83
C SER A 148 -7.35 -16.45 -2.07
N ARG A 149 -8.08 -15.34 -1.90
CA ARG A 149 -8.62 -14.55 -3.02
C ARG A 149 -7.57 -13.70 -3.72
N TYR A 150 -6.45 -13.47 -3.07
CA TYR A 150 -5.38 -12.57 -3.53
C TYR A 150 -4.15 -13.33 -4.05
N LEU A 151 -4.04 -14.65 -3.79
CA LEU A 151 -2.83 -15.42 -4.08
C LEU A 151 -2.37 -15.29 -5.53
N GLU A 152 -3.30 -15.36 -6.50
CA GLU A 152 -2.94 -15.28 -7.92
C GLU A 152 -2.30 -13.92 -8.27
N VAL A 153 -2.88 -12.81 -7.81
CA VAL A 153 -2.34 -11.49 -8.07
C VAL A 153 -1.07 -11.21 -7.25
N ILE A 154 -0.97 -11.77 -6.04
CA ILE A 154 0.23 -11.71 -5.20
C ILE A 154 1.41 -12.38 -5.90
N ASP A 155 1.22 -13.61 -6.37
CA ASP A 155 2.26 -14.37 -7.06
C ASP A 155 2.68 -13.68 -8.36
N GLU A 156 1.73 -13.16 -9.14
CA GLU A 156 2.05 -12.45 -10.38
C GLU A 156 2.82 -11.15 -10.11
N CYS A 157 2.40 -10.34 -9.14
CA CYS A 157 3.14 -9.13 -8.74
C CYS A 157 4.57 -9.48 -8.32
N SER A 158 4.73 -10.48 -7.47
CA SER A 158 6.04 -10.93 -7.00
C SER A 158 6.94 -11.45 -8.13
N ASN A 159 6.39 -12.24 -9.06
CA ASN A 159 7.11 -12.75 -10.23
C ASN A 159 7.60 -11.62 -11.16
N LEU A 160 6.88 -10.50 -11.18
CA LEU A 160 7.23 -9.30 -11.95
C LEU A 160 8.19 -8.36 -11.19
N GLY A 161 8.60 -8.71 -9.97
CA GLY A 161 9.54 -7.94 -9.17
C GLY A 161 8.90 -6.83 -8.34
N ILE A 162 7.56 -6.79 -8.22
CA ILE A 162 6.86 -5.89 -7.31
C ILE A 162 6.85 -6.53 -5.92
N ASP A 163 7.30 -5.80 -4.91
CA ASP A 163 7.23 -6.24 -3.53
C ASP A 163 5.79 -6.26 -3.03
N VAL A 164 5.37 -7.39 -2.43
CA VAL A 164 3.99 -7.55 -1.99
C VAL A 164 3.91 -7.59 -0.47
N GLY A 165 3.08 -6.73 0.08
CA GLY A 165 2.76 -6.71 1.49
C GLY A 165 1.26 -6.81 1.77
N ILE A 166 0.94 -7.13 3.00
CA ILE A 166 -0.41 -7.02 3.56
C ILE A 166 -0.38 -5.90 4.59
N GLU A 167 -1.39 -5.05 4.59
CA GLU A 167 -1.55 -3.98 5.57
C GLU A 167 -2.97 -4.04 6.16
N LEU A 168 -3.06 -4.20 7.48
CA LEU A 168 -4.31 -4.36 8.21
C LEU A 168 -4.30 -3.51 9.48
N PRO A 169 -5.47 -3.06 9.95
CA PRO A 169 -5.56 -2.47 11.28
C PRO A 169 -5.32 -3.55 12.34
N CYS A 170 -4.60 -3.18 13.39
CA CYS A 170 -4.46 -4.05 14.56
C CYS A 170 -5.75 -4.00 15.40
N GLU A 171 -6.53 -5.08 15.34
CA GLU A 171 -7.76 -5.25 16.11
C GLU A 171 -7.51 -6.26 17.25
N PRO A 172 -7.33 -5.81 18.52
CA PRO A 172 -6.96 -6.69 19.62
C PRO A 172 -7.93 -7.85 19.85
N ASP A 173 -9.23 -7.61 19.63
CA ASP A 173 -10.28 -8.63 19.79
C ASP A 173 -10.27 -9.70 18.70
N ARG A 174 -9.52 -9.47 17.61
CA ARG A 174 -9.36 -10.38 16.48
C ARG A 174 -7.93 -10.92 16.33
N SER A 175 -7.18 -10.95 17.41
CA SER A 175 -5.79 -11.45 17.39
C SER A 175 -5.66 -12.90 16.88
N ASN A 176 -6.66 -13.76 17.12
CA ASN A 176 -6.64 -15.13 16.61
C ASN A 176 -6.76 -15.17 15.08
N ASP A 177 -7.53 -14.27 14.48
CA ASP A 177 -7.65 -14.16 13.01
C ASP A 177 -6.31 -13.70 12.42
N LEU A 178 -5.63 -12.78 13.10
CA LEU A 178 -4.30 -12.32 12.70
C LEU A 178 -3.26 -13.44 12.75
N PHE A 179 -3.25 -14.27 13.81
CA PHE A 179 -2.34 -15.41 13.89
C PHE A 179 -2.64 -16.46 12.81
N ALA A 180 -3.91 -16.74 12.52
CA ALA A 180 -4.30 -17.63 11.43
C ALA A 180 -3.82 -17.07 10.06
N LEU A 181 -3.96 -15.76 9.83
CA LEU A 181 -3.45 -15.13 8.62
C LEU A 181 -1.91 -15.24 8.51
N LEU A 182 -1.18 -15.05 9.61
CA LEU A 182 0.28 -15.23 9.62
C LEU A 182 0.67 -16.65 9.22
N ASP A 183 -0.08 -17.66 9.70
CA ASP A 183 0.15 -19.04 9.30
C ASP A 183 -0.17 -19.27 7.82
N GLU A 184 -1.26 -18.68 7.29
CA GLU A 184 -1.62 -18.74 5.87
C GLU A 184 -0.60 -18.05 4.96
N MET A 185 0.05 -16.97 5.44
CA MET A 185 1.09 -16.26 4.69
C MET A 185 2.37 -17.09 4.52
N ASN A 186 2.62 -18.05 5.40
CA ASN A 186 3.80 -18.92 5.31
C ASN A 186 3.80 -19.71 3.99
N GLY A 187 4.88 -19.55 3.22
CA GLY A 187 5.03 -20.20 1.92
C GLY A 187 4.35 -19.50 0.76
N THR A 188 3.80 -18.30 0.98
CA THR A 188 3.32 -17.41 -0.09
C THR A 188 4.41 -16.42 -0.51
N SER A 189 4.13 -15.64 -1.57
CA SER A 189 5.01 -14.57 -2.06
C SER A 189 4.87 -13.24 -1.30
N VAL A 190 4.10 -13.20 -0.21
CA VAL A 190 3.97 -12.02 0.65
C VAL A 190 5.27 -11.80 1.43
N LYS A 191 5.85 -10.59 1.32
CA LYS A 191 7.13 -10.26 1.96
C LYS A 191 7.01 -9.72 3.37
N PHE A 192 5.91 -9.01 3.68
CA PHE A 192 5.72 -8.37 4.97
C PHE A 192 4.24 -8.20 5.32
N LEU A 193 3.98 -8.06 6.61
CA LEU A 193 2.72 -7.62 7.18
C LEU A 193 2.95 -6.32 7.95
N ASN A 194 2.16 -5.29 7.66
CA ASN A 194 2.11 -4.03 8.38
C ASN A 194 0.79 -3.92 9.18
N LEU A 195 0.86 -3.52 10.47
CA LEU A 195 -0.26 -3.45 11.38
C LEU A 195 -0.45 -2.03 11.94
#